data_f95544eda0266f321bcbff2053662752
#
_entry.id   f95544eda0266f321bcbff2053662752
#
_cell.length_a   1.000
_cell.length_b   1.000
_cell.length_c   1.000
_cell.angle_alpha   90.00
_cell.angle_beta   90.00
_cell.angle_gamma   90.00
#
_symmetry.space_group_name_H-M   'P 1'
#
loop_
_entity.id
_entity.type
_entity.pdbx_description
1 polymer ?
#
loop_
_entity_poly.entity_id
_entity_poly.type
_entity_poly.pdbx_seq_one_letter_code
_entity_poly.pdbx_strand_id
1 'polypeptide(L)'
;EVKSQRMKTELISNVSHDLKTPLTSIITYVDLLKNNNLSSDERQHYLDILERNSLRLKNLIEDLFEVSKVNSGNIKLNLMELNIVALIEQAHAECSEILDAHQLTVITNYPHNDIILKLDGDKTYRIFENLFTNISKYALFNSRVYVDLTEETEDITIIFKNISQEQMNFSPQEITERFVRGDKSRHESGSGLGLAIAKSFVEAQGGTFNIAIDGDLFKAIITF
;
A
#
# COMPACT_ATOMS: atom_id res chain seq x y z
N GLU A 1 19.39 -14.55 12.87
CA GLU A 1 20.16 -14.38 11.60
C GLU A 1 19.53 -15.16 10.45
N VAL A 2 19.25 -16.45 10.58
CA VAL A 2 18.68 -17.32 9.51
C VAL A 2 17.30 -16.82 9.03
N LYS A 3 16.45 -16.29 9.93
CA LYS A 3 15.11 -15.75 9.60
C LYS A 3 15.22 -14.46 8.78
N SER A 4 16.18 -13.57 9.12
CA SER A 4 16.46 -12.33 8.39
C SER A 4 17.01 -12.58 6.98
N GLN A 5 17.88 -13.58 6.81
CA GLN A 5 18.42 -13.93 5.50
C GLN A 5 17.37 -14.58 4.59
N ARG A 6 16.52 -15.47 5.10
CA ARG A 6 15.39 -16.02 4.34
C ARG A 6 14.43 -14.94 3.86
N MET A 7 14.07 -14.00 4.74
CA MET A 7 13.20 -12.87 4.40
C MET A 7 13.80 -12.01 3.29
N LYS A 8 15.11 -11.71 3.33
CA LYS A 8 15.81 -10.98 2.25
C LYS A 8 15.76 -11.73 0.91
N THR A 9 15.92 -13.05 0.94
CA THR A 9 15.93 -13.87 -0.29
C THR A 9 14.53 -13.98 -0.91
N GLU A 10 13.48 -14.17 -0.11
CA GLU A 10 12.10 -14.19 -0.58
C GLU A 10 11.65 -12.83 -1.11
N LEU A 11 12.06 -11.74 -0.46
CA LEU A 11 11.84 -10.38 -0.91
C LEU A 11 12.43 -10.14 -2.31
N ILE A 12 13.69 -10.48 -2.49
CA ILE A 12 14.38 -10.35 -3.78
C ILE A 12 13.71 -11.20 -4.86
N SER A 13 13.30 -12.43 -4.54
CA SER A 13 12.63 -13.34 -5.49
C SER A 13 11.26 -12.81 -5.94
N ASN A 14 10.42 -12.40 -4.99
CA ASN A 14 9.06 -11.91 -5.29
C ASN A 14 9.09 -10.56 -6.01
N VAL A 15 9.95 -9.64 -5.57
CA VAL A 15 10.14 -8.35 -6.24
C VAL A 15 10.68 -8.56 -7.66
N SER A 16 11.62 -9.47 -7.86
CA SER A 16 12.16 -9.78 -9.19
C SER A 16 11.10 -10.31 -10.14
N HIS A 17 10.20 -11.17 -9.65
CA HIS A 17 9.04 -11.63 -10.42
C HIS A 17 8.10 -10.49 -10.78
N ASP A 18 7.78 -9.62 -9.81
CA ASP A 18 6.85 -8.51 -9.98
C ASP A 18 7.40 -7.39 -10.87
N LEU A 19 8.72 -7.21 -10.93
CA LEU A 19 9.40 -6.34 -11.87
C LEU A 19 9.43 -6.94 -13.29
N LYS A 20 9.60 -8.26 -13.40
CA LYS A 20 9.67 -8.95 -14.70
C LYS A 20 8.37 -8.87 -15.48
N THR A 21 7.22 -8.94 -14.83
CA THR A 21 5.90 -8.93 -15.48
C THR A 21 5.64 -7.63 -16.27
N PRO A 22 5.68 -6.42 -15.67
CA PRO A 22 5.49 -5.17 -16.41
C PRO A 22 6.61 -4.94 -17.43
N LEU A 23 7.86 -5.32 -17.14
CA LEU A 23 8.97 -5.19 -18.07
C LEU A 23 8.76 -6.04 -19.32
N THR A 24 8.33 -7.31 -19.17
CA THR A 24 8.00 -8.18 -20.31
C THR A 24 6.86 -7.61 -21.14
N SER A 25 5.83 -7.08 -20.49
CA SER A 25 4.72 -6.41 -21.18
C SER A 25 5.21 -5.19 -21.98
N ILE A 26 6.05 -4.33 -21.39
CA ILE A 26 6.63 -3.18 -22.08
C ILE A 26 7.38 -3.63 -23.34
N ILE A 27 8.26 -4.62 -23.24
CA ILE A 27 9.04 -5.16 -24.38
C ILE A 27 8.09 -5.67 -25.46
N THR A 28 7.07 -6.44 -25.10
CA THR A 28 6.10 -7.01 -26.04
C THR A 28 5.34 -5.91 -26.80
N TYR A 29 4.84 -4.89 -26.11
CA TYR A 29 4.06 -3.82 -26.75
C TYR A 29 4.95 -2.87 -27.57
N VAL A 30 6.22 -2.67 -27.18
CA VAL A 30 7.21 -1.99 -28.03
C VAL A 30 7.42 -2.75 -29.34
N ASP A 31 7.53 -4.08 -29.30
CA ASP A 31 7.70 -4.89 -30.51
C ASP A 31 6.43 -4.88 -31.40
N LEU A 32 5.26 -4.92 -30.79
CA LEU A 32 3.99 -4.79 -31.52
C LEU A 32 3.87 -3.43 -32.20
N LEU A 33 4.30 -2.33 -31.56
CA LEU A 33 4.28 -0.99 -32.13
C LEU A 33 5.19 -0.78 -33.34
N LYS A 34 6.19 -1.66 -33.55
CA LYS A 34 7.04 -1.66 -34.74
C LYS A 34 6.29 -2.13 -36.01
N ASN A 35 5.13 -2.73 -35.86
CA ASN A 35 4.31 -3.14 -36.99
C ASN A 35 3.69 -1.90 -37.67
N ASN A 36 3.97 -1.74 -38.97
CA ASN A 36 3.50 -0.61 -39.76
C ASN A 36 2.01 -0.66 -40.13
N ASN A 37 1.35 -1.79 -39.94
CA ASN A 37 -0.05 -2.02 -40.32
C ASN A 37 -1.05 -1.81 -39.16
N LEU A 38 -0.64 -1.21 -38.06
CA LEU A 38 -1.51 -0.90 -36.93
C LEU A 38 -2.45 0.27 -37.27
N SER A 39 -3.72 0.11 -36.91
CA SER A 39 -4.68 1.22 -36.88
C SER A 39 -4.28 2.27 -35.83
N SER A 40 -4.82 3.48 -35.95
CA SER A 40 -4.62 4.55 -34.97
C SER A 40 -5.05 4.12 -33.56
N ASP A 41 -6.21 3.43 -33.47
CA ASP A 41 -6.80 2.99 -32.21
C ASP A 41 -5.96 1.88 -31.54
N GLU A 42 -5.45 0.92 -32.32
CA GLU A 42 -4.56 -0.12 -31.81
C GLU A 42 -3.25 0.48 -31.31
N ARG A 43 -2.69 1.46 -32.03
CA ARG A 43 -1.48 2.17 -31.64
C ARG A 43 -1.69 2.91 -30.33
N GLN A 44 -2.79 3.64 -30.19
CA GLN A 44 -3.12 4.36 -28.96
C GLN A 44 -3.30 3.38 -27.78
N HIS A 45 -4.04 2.31 -27.99
CA HIS A 45 -4.24 1.28 -26.97
C HIS A 45 -2.91 0.67 -26.47
N TYR A 46 -1.95 0.41 -27.38
CA TYR A 46 -0.64 -0.11 -26.99
C TYR A 46 0.20 0.93 -26.23
N LEU A 47 0.11 2.21 -26.59
CA LEU A 47 0.75 3.30 -25.85
C LEU A 47 0.20 3.43 -24.43
N ASP A 48 -1.11 3.34 -24.24
CA ASP A 48 -1.75 3.37 -22.92
C ASP A 48 -1.30 2.20 -22.03
N ILE A 49 -1.12 1.01 -22.63
CA ILE A 49 -0.58 -0.15 -21.90
C ILE A 49 0.88 0.08 -21.51
N LEU A 50 1.69 0.66 -22.40
CA LEU A 50 3.08 0.98 -22.11
C LEU A 50 3.22 2.00 -20.99
N GLU A 51 2.43 3.07 -21.03
CA GLU A 51 2.41 4.09 -19.99
C GLU A 51 2.07 3.48 -18.63
N ARG A 52 0.96 2.75 -18.55
CA ARG A 52 0.51 2.08 -17.31
C ARG A 52 1.57 1.12 -16.74
N ASN A 53 2.20 0.29 -17.58
CA ASN A 53 3.24 -0.64 -17.11
C ASN A 53 4.54 0.07 -16.72
N SER A 54 4.88 1.17 -17.38
CA SER A 54 6.05 1.99 -17.04
C SER A 54 5.87 2.68 -15.70
N LEU A 55 4.70 3.27 -15.44
CA LEU A 55 4.35 3.86 -14.14
C LEU A 55 4.35 2.81 -13.04
N ARG A 56 3.77 1.63 -13.31
CA ARG A 56 3.81 0.51 -12.37
C ARG A 56 5.24 0.09 -12.03
N LEU A 57 6.10 -0.05 -13.03
CA LEU A 57 7.51 -0.43 -12.84
C LEU A 57 8.26 0.62 -12.02
N LYS A 58 8.04 1.91 -12.30
CA LYS A 58 8.59 3.02 -11.53
C LYS A 58 8.21 2.90 -10.06
N ASN A 59 6.92 2.76 -9.75
CA ASN A 59 6.42 2.66 -8.38
C ASN A 59 7.02 1.45 -7.64
N LEU A 60 7.14 0.29 -8.31
CA LEU A 60 7.77 -0.91 -7.74
C LEU A 60 9.25 -0.68 -7.36
N ILE A 61 9.97 0.04 -8.21
CA ILE A 61 11.38 0.37 -7.96
C ILE A 61 11.49 1.35 -6.78
N GLU A 62 10.66 2.38 -6.74
CA GLU A 62 10.62 3.35 -5.63
C GLU A 62 10.29 2.65 -4.31
N ASP A 63 9.29 1.78 -4.29
CA ASP A 63 8.91 0.96 -3.14
C ASP A 63 10.07 0.11 -2.63
N LEU A 64 10.78 -0.56 -3.55
CA LEU A 64 11.93 -1.38 -3.22
C LEU A 64 13.06 -0.56 -2.59
N PHE A 65 13.35 0.62 -3.14
CA PHE A 65 14.37 1.52 -2.60
C PHE A 65 14.00 2.00 -1.19
N GLU A 66 12.73 2.34 -0.95
CA GLU A 66 12.29 2.79 0.37
C GLU A 66 12.41 1.67 1.42
N VAL A 67 11.96 0.45 1.11
CA VAL A 67 12.14 -0.72 1.99
C VAL A 67 13.63 -0.99 2.25
N SER A 68 14.49 -0.86 1.24
CA SER A 68 15.94 -1.04 1.39
C SER A 68 16.57 0.00 2.32
N LYS A 69 16.16 1.28 2.23
CA LYS A 69 16.65 2.35 3.11
C LYS A 69 16.24 2.13 4.56
N VAL A 70 15.00 1.74 4.81
CA VAL A 70 14.52 1.43 6.16
C VAL A 70 15.30 0.26 6.75
N ASN A 71 15.42 -0.85 6.02
CA ASN A 71 16.14 -2.04 6.49
C ASN A 71 17.63 -1.82 6.75
N SER A 72 18.24 -0.83 6.11
CA SER A 72 19.64 -0.45 6.34
C SER A 72 19.84 0.54 7.48
N GLY A 73 18.75 1.01 8.13
CA GLY A 73 18.79 2.04 9.17
C GLY A 73 19.19 3.43 8.65
N ASN A 74 19.21 3.62 7.34
CA ASN A 74 19.66 4.86 6.68
C ASN A 74 18.50 5.80 6.31
N ILE A 75 17.34 5.62 6.90
CA ILE A 75 16.21 6.52 6.65
C ILE A 75 16.46 7.86 7.38
N LYS A 76 16.45 8.94 6.61
CA LYS A 76 16.45 10.30 7.18
C LYS A 76 15.01 10.74 7.32
N LEU A 77 14.59 11.03 8.54
CA LEU A 77 13.27 11.56 8.85
C LEU A 77 13.32 13.08 8.94
N ASN A 78 12.37 13.74 8.31
CA ASN A 78 12.14 15.18 8.45
C ASN A 78 10.92 15.38 9.36
N LEU A 79 11.15 15.30 10.68
CA LEU A 79 10.09 15.40 11.68
C LEU A 79 9.59 16.83 11.81
N MET A 80 8.28 17.04 11.68
CA MET A 80 7.59 18.32 11.86
C MET A 80 6.26 18.10 12.58
N GLU A 81 5.71 19.17 13.15
CA GLU A 81 4.36 19.12 13.72
C GLU A 81 3.32 19.02 12.59
N LEU A 82 2.50 17.99 12.63
CA LEU A 82 1.50 17.67 11.61
C LEU A 82 0.14 17.48 12.25
N ASN A 83 -0.89 17.99 11.62
CA ASN A 83 -2.26 17.57 11.92
C ASN A 83 -2.54 16.23 11.25
N ILE A 84 -2.63 15.17 12.06
CA ILE A 84 -2.77 13.81 11.56
C ILE A 84 -4.15 13.57 10.90
N VAL A 85 -5.19 14.22 11.42
CA VAL A 85 -6.55 14.16 10.85
C VAL A 85 -6.55 14.75 9.44
N ALA A 86 -5.98 15.95 9.27
CA ALA A 86 -5.90 16.60 7.97
C ALA A 86 -5.11 15.75 6.95
N LEU A 87 -4.06 15.06 7.40
CA LEU A 87 -3.25 14.20 6.53
C LEU A 87 -3.99 12.92 6.12
N ILE A 88 -4.80 12.33 7.02
CA ILE A 88 -5.68 11.20 6.68
C ILE A 88 -6.74 11.62 5.67
N GLU A 89 -7.36 12.79 5.88
CA GLU A 89 -8.37 13.32 4.96
C GLU A 89 -7.79 13.65 3.58
N GLN A 90 -6.57 14.17 3.52
CA GLN A 90 -5.87 14.39 2.26
C GLN A 90 -5.65 13.06 1.52
N ALA A 91 -5.11 12.05 2.18
CA ALA A 91 -4.88 10.74 1.57
C ALA A 91 -6.19 10.08 1.11
N HIS A 92 -7.28 10.23 1.90
CA HIS A 92 -8.61 9.76 1.51
C HIS A 92 -9.11 10.48 0.25
N ALA A 93 -9.01 11.81 0.18
CA ALA A 93 -9.46 12.59 -0.97
C ALA A 93 -8.69 12.21 -2.26
N GLU A 94 -7.37 12.00 -2.16
CA GLU A 94 -6.56 11.59 -3.30
C GLU A 94 -6.83 10.15 -3.75
N CYS A 95 -7.27 9.26 -2.84
CA CYS A 95 -7.69 7.89 -3.13
C CYS A 95 -9.18 7.75 -3.48
N SER A 96 -9.97 8.83 -3.47
CA SER A 96 -11.44 8.76 -3.62
C SER A 96 -11.88 8.05 -4.90
N GLU A 97 -11.25 8.35 -6.03
CA GLU A 97 -11.61 7.75 -7.33
C GLU A 97 -11.49 6.21 -7.30
N ILE A 98 -10.44 5.67 -6.72
CA ILE A 98 -10.26 4.22 -6.63
C ILE A 98 -11.17 3.56 -5.59
N LEU A 99 -11.53 4.28 -4.53
CA LEU A 99 -12.48 3.80 -3.52
C LEU A 99 -13.91 3.81 -4.08
N ASP A 100 -14.31 4.89 -4.76
CA ASP A 100 -15.62 5.04 -5.39
C ASP A 100 -15.84 4.02 -6.52
N ALA A 101 -14.80 3.70 -7.30
CA ALA A 101 -14.84 2.66 -8.32
C ALA A 101 -15.22 1.29 -7.74
N HIS A 102 -14.90 1.03 -6.46
CA HIS A 102 -15.28 -0.19 -5.72
C HIS A 102 -16.52 0.02 -4.83
N GLN A 103 -17.20 1.17 -4.96
CA GLN A 103 -18.37 1.55 -4.15
C GLN A 103 -18.11 1.46 -2.64
N LEU A 104 -16.90 1.82 -2.22
CA LEU A 104 -16.53 1.82 -0.81
C LEU A 104 -16.91 3.15 -0.16
N THR A 105 -17.62 3.08 0.97
CA THR A 105 -17.98 4.25 1.76
C THR A 105 -17.07 4.37 2.97
N VAL A 106 -16.23 5.40 3.00
CA VAL A 106 -15.35 5.66 4.15
C VAL A 106 -16.12 6.41 5.23
N ILE A 107 -16.05 5.88 6.45
CA ILE A 107 -16.65 6.45 7.67
C ILE A 107 -15.50 6.74 8.63
N THR A 108 -15.37 8.00 9.03
CA THR A 108 -14.33 8.49 9.93
C THR A 108 -14.89 8.78 11.31
N ASN A 109 -14.17 8.37 12.35
CA ASN A 109 -14.50 8.67 13.74
C ASN A 109 -13.27 9.25 14.42
N TYR A 110 -13.23 10.58 14.58
CA TYR A 110 -12.16 11.30 15.24
C TYR A 110 -12.67 11.96 16.51
N PRO A 111 -11.88 12.01 17.61
CA PRO A 111 -12.28 12.67 18.85
C PRO A 111 -12.39 14.20 18.67
N HIS A 112 -11.52 14.78 17.83
CA HIS A 112 -11.50 16.17 17.40
C HIS A 112 -10.66 16.32 16.12
N ASN A 113 -10.69 17.51 15.50
CA ASN A 113 -10.06 17.73 14.18
C ASN A 113 -8.57 18.13 14.25
N ASP A 114 -8.07 18.49 15.42
CA ASP A 114 -6.72 19.04 15.60
C ASP A 114 -5.88 18.11 16.49
N ILE A 115 -5.39 17.01 15.91
CA ILE A 115 -4.48 16.10 16.59
C ILE A 115 -3.10 16.30 15.98
N ILE A 116 -2.20 16.92 16.75
CA ILE A 116 -0.87 17.27 16.29
C ILE A 116 0.14 16.24 16.77
N LEU A 117 0.85 15.64 15.83
CA LEU A 117 1.96 14.71 16.09
C LEU A 117 3.23 15.22 15.42
N LYS A 118 4.39 14.90 16.03
CA LYS A 118 5.70 15.22 15.44
C LYS A 118 6.21 14.04 14.60
N LEU A 119 5.89 14.06 13.30
CA LEU A 119 6.17 13.00 12.35
C LEU A 119 6.76 13.55 11.05
N ASP A 120 7.20 12.66 10.17
CA ASP A 120 7.60 12.98 8.80
C ASP A 120 6.36 12.98 7.89
N GLY A 121 6.03 14.13 7.30
CA GLY A 121 4.79 14.32 6.53
C GLY A 121 4.71 13.40 5.31
N ASP A 122 5.80 13.30 4.54
CA ASP A 122 5.83 12.48 3.32
C ASP A 122 5.69 10.99 3.66
N LYS A 123 6.38 10.53 4.71
CA LYS A 123 6.32 9.12 5.13
C LYS A 123 4.96 8.77 5.72
N THR A 124 4.40 9.67 6.54
CA THR A 124 3.08 9.48 7.15
C THR A 124 1.96 9.50 6.10
N TYR A 125 2.01 10.44 5.15
CA TYR A 125 1.09 10.43 4.00
C TYR A 125 1.15 9.08 3.26
N ARG A 126 2.34 8.57 2.98
CA ARG A 126 2.54 7.31 2.26
C ARG A 126 2.06 6.09 3.04
N ILE A 127 2.04 6.13 4.38
CA ILE A 127 1.39 5.10 5.22
C ILE A 127 -0.10 5.04 4.88
N PHE A 128 -0.78 6.18 4.90
CA PHE A 128 -2.24 6.23 4.66
C PHE A 128 -2.61 5.92 3.21
N GLU A 129 -1.86 6.41 2.24
CA GLU A 129 -2.01 6.08 0.83
C GLU A 129 -1.91 4.56 0.60
N ASN A 130 -0.91 3.90 1.19
CA ASN A 130 -0.75 2.44 1.11
C ASN A 130 -1.93 1.70 1.74
N LEU A 131 -2.47 2.18 2.86
CA LEU A 131 -3.64 1.57 3.50
C LEU A 131 -4.91 1.74 2.67
N PHE A 132 -5.20 2.94 2.15
CA PHE A 132 -6.36 3.15 1.27
C PHE A 132 -6.25 2.37 -0.04
N THR A 133 -5.06 2.32 -0.63
CA THR A 133 -4.81 1.50 -1.83
C THR A 133 -4.96 0.01 -1.55
N ASN A 134 -4.54 -0.46 -0.37
CA ASN A 134 -4.75 -1.85 0.06
C ASN A 134 -6.25 -2.14 0.23
N ILE A 135 -6.97 -1.25 0.89
CA ILE A 135 -8.43 -1.35 1.08
C ILE A 135 -9.16 -1.39 -0.27
N SER A 136 -8.82 -0.50 -1.21
CA SER A 136 -9.48 -0.50 -2.54
C SER A 136 -9.32 -1.82 -3.30
N LYS A 137 -8.24 -2.57 -3.06
CA LYS A 137 -7.96 -3.85 -3.72
C LYS A 137 -8.63 -5.04 -3.06
N TYR A 138 -8.74 -5.04 -1.74
CA TYR A 138 -9.09 -6.24 -0.98
C TYR A 138 -10.39 -6.12 -0.20
N ALA A 139 -10.97 -4.94 -0.08
CA ALA A 139 -12.24 -4.77 0.59
C ALA A 139 -13.40 -5.34 -0.23
N LEU A 140 -14.40 -5.85 0.46
CA LEU A 140 -15.64 -6.31 -0.15
C LEU A 140 -16.31 -5.15 -0.91
N PHE A 141 -16.62 -5.37 -2.18
CA PHE A 141 -17.31 -4.39 -3.02
C PHE A 141 -18.62 -3.92 -2.39
N ASN A 142 -18.94 -2.64 -2.55
CA ASN A 142 -20.13 -2.00 -1.98
C ASN A 142 -20.24 -2.18 -0.45
N SER A 143 -19.13 -1.92 0.25
CA SER A 143 -19.06 -2.03 1.70
C SER A 143 -18.55 -0.76 2.37
N ARG A 144 -18.48 -0.77 3.68
CA ARG A 144 -17.99 0.36 4.50
C ARG A 144 -16.56 0.13 4.95
N VAL A 145 -15.80 1.21 4.92
CA VAL A 145 -14.45 1.31 5.48
C VAL A 145 -14.51 2.24 6.68
N TYR A 146 -13.93 1.85 7.80
CA TYR A 146 -13.90 2.70 8.99
C TYR A 146 -12.46 3.14 9.26
N VAL A 147 -12.30 4.43 9.53
CA VAL A 147 -11.05 5.00 10.00
C VAL A 147 -11.34 5.64 11.36
N ASP A 148 -10.92 4.94 12.40
CA ASP A 148 -11.09 5.39 13.77
C ASP A 148 -9.77 5.94 14.31
N LEU A 149 -9.82 7.05 15.01
CA LEU A 149 -8.71 7.63 15.71
C LEU A 149 -9.10 7.82 17.16
N THR A 150 -8.27 7.31 18.07
CA THR A 150 -8.44 7.46 19.51
C THR A 150 -7.20 8.08 20.12
N GLU A 151 -7.40 8.99 21.05
CA GLU A 151 -6.36 9.65 21.82
C GLU A 151 -6.43 9.10 23.26
N GLU A 152 -5.37 8.43 23.68
CA GLU A 152 -5.16 8.01 25.06
C GLU A 152 -4.04 8.87 25.66
N THR A 153 -3.82 8.77 26.96
CA THR A 153 -3.01 9.73 27.75
C THR A 153 -1.62 10.05 27.17
N GLU A 154 -1.02 9.13 26.43
CA GLU A 154 0.32 9.31 25.81
C GLU A 154 0.36 8.80 24.35
N ASP A 155 -0.65 8.07 23.89
CA ASP A 155 -0.66 7.38 22.60
C ASP A 155 -1.82 7.83 21.72
N ILE A 156 -1.54 7.98 20.44
CA ILE A 156 -2.55 8.16 19.39
C ILE A 156 -2.66 6.85 18.62
N THR A 157 -3.84 6.25 18.64
CA THR A 157 -4.11 5.02 17.88
C THR A 157 -5.04 5.29 16.70
N ILE A 158 -4.61 4.88 15.51
CA ILE A 158 -5.34 5.00 14.25
C ILE A 158 -5.65 3.60 13.75
N ILE A 159 -6.92 3.31 13.46
CA ILE A 159 -7.36 1.97 13.04
C ILE A 159 -8.12 2.09 11.72
N PHE A 160 -7.60 1.45 10.68
CA PHE A 160 -8.29 1.24 9.41
C PHE A 160 -8.96 -0.12 9.43
N LYS A 161 -10.26 -0.18 9.12
CA LYS A 161 -11.07 -1.42 9.15
C LYS A 161 -11.85 -1.58 7.86
N ASN A 162 -11.82 -2.77 7.30
CA ASN A 162 -12.67 -3.15 6.16
C ASN A 162 -13.03 -4.63 6.24
N ILE A 163 -14.13 -5.00 5.60
CA ILE A 163 -14.46 -6.40 5.34
C ILE A 163 -13.67 -6.85 4.12
N SER A 164 -13.01 -7.99 4.20
CA SER A 164 -12.29 -8.58 3.08
C SER A 164 -13.24 -9.21 2.07
N GLN A 165 -12.94 -9.07 0.79
CA GLN A 165 -13.67 -9.73 -0.29
C GLN A 165 -13.44 -11.25 -0.29
N GLU A 166 -12.27 -11.69 0.15
CA GLU A 166 -11.91 -13.10 0.23
C GLU A 166 -11.74 -13.54 1.68
N GLN A 167 -12.01 -14.83 1.93
CA GLN A 167 -11.80 -15.42 3.24
C GLN A 167 -10.34 -15.32 3.65
N MET A 168 -10.09 -14.77 4.83
CA MET A 168 -8.75 -14.54 5.35
C MET A 168 -8.25 -15.75 6.14
N ASN A 169 -7.53 -16.65 5.48
CA ASN A 169 -6.94 -17.86 6.08
C ASN A 169 -5.48 -17.67 6.54
N PHE A 170 -5.07 -16.42 6.78
CA PHE A 170 -3.70 -16.06 7.13
C PHE A 170 -3.61 -15.63 8.60
N SER A 171 -2.48 -15.92 9.25
CA SER A 171 -2.20 -15.29 10.53
C SER A 171 -1.82 -13.80 10.33
N PRO A 172 -2.14 -12.91 11.30
CA PRO A 172 -1.73 -11.50 11.23
C PRO A 172 -0.23 -11.30 11.03
N GLN A 173 0.61 -12.18 11.61
CA GLN A 173 2.05 -12.17 11.46
C GLN A 173 2.48 -12.50 10.02
N GLU A 174 1.79 -13.43 9.36
CA GLU A 174 2.09 -13.77 7.97
C GLU A 174 1.83 -12.61 7.01
N ILE A 175 0.81 -11.80 7.25
CA ILE A 175 0.48 -10.65 6.39
C ILE A 175 1.52 -9.53 6.53
N THR A 176 2.06 -9.32 7.73
CA THR A 176 3.08 -8.28 7.99
C THR A 176 4.51 -8.75 7.72
N GLU A 177 4.80 -10.03 7.92
CA GLU A 177 6.14 -10.61 7.71
C GLU A 177 6.36 -11.10 6.28
N ARG A 178 5.29 -11.41 5.58
CA ARG A 178 5.32 -11.88 4.20
C ARG A 178 4.67 -10.82 3.31
N PHE A 179 5.30 -10.61 2.19
CA PHE A 179 4.71 -10.08 0.96
C PHE A 179 3.61 -11.07 0.49
N VAL A 180 2.61 -11.36 1.35
CA VAL A 180 1.61 -12.39 1.09
C VAL A 180 0.58 -11.82 0.14
N ARG A 181 0.66 -12.27 -1.08
CA ARG A 181 -0.50 -12.27 -1.98
C ARG A 181 -1.29 -13.54 -1.69
N GLY A 182 -2.57 -13.42 -1.43
CA GLY A 182 -3.48 -14.56 -1.49
C GLY A 182 -3.30 -15.28 -2.83
N ASP A 183 -3.39 -16.60 -2.87
CA ASP A 183 -3.11 -17.41 -4.07
C ASP A 183 -3.91 -16.99 -5.32
N LYS A 184 -5.07 -16.34 -5.16
CA LYS A 184 -5.91 -15.84 -6.24
C LYS A 184 -5.55 -14.42 -6.72
N SER A 185 -4.96 -13.59 -5.88
CA SER A 185 -4.56 -12.21 -6.22
C SER A 185 -3.27 -12.11 -7.03
N ARG A 186 -2.69 -13.24 -7.44
CA ARG A 186 -1.49 -13.27 -8.30
C ARG A 186 -1.68 -12.59 -9.66
N HIS A 187 -2.94 -12.41 -10.09
CA HIS A 187 -3.29 -11.74 -11.35
C HIS A 187 -3.68 -10.27 -11.18
N GLU A 188 -3.86 -9.78 -9.93
CA GLU A 188 -4.18 -8.37 -9.68
C GLU A 188 -2.94 -7.50 -9.54
N SER A 189 -3.08 -6.23 -9.95
CA SER A 189 -1.98 -5.26 -9.99
C SER A 189 -1.60 -4.77 -8.59
N GLY A 190 -0.50 -5.28 -8.02
CA GLY A 190 0.04 -4.77 -6.75
C GLY A 190 1.37 -5.42 -6.42
N SER A 191 2.29 -4.68 -5.76
CA SER A 191 3.60 -5.18 -5.35
C SER A 191 3.56 -6.10 -4.13
N GLY A 192 2.44 -6.10 -3.38
CA GLY A 192 2.39 -6.70 -2.05
C GLY A 192 3.28 -5.98 -1.02
N LEU A 193 3.94 -4.89 -1.42
CA LEU A 193 4.88 -4.13 -0.58
C LEU A 193 4.20 -3.09 0.31
N GLY A 194 2.98 -2.65 -0.03
CA GLY A 194 2.34 -1.49 0.60
C GLY A 194 2.22 -1.60 2.12
N LEU A 195 1.77 -2.74 2.66
CA LEU A 195 1.67 -2.93 4.12
C LEU A 195 3.05 -3.03 4.78
N ALA A 196 4.04 -3.61 4.12
CA ALA A 196 5.41 -3.67 4.63
C ALA A 196 6.06 -2.28 4.66
N ILE A 197 5.80 -1.44 3.66
CA ILE A 197 6.24 -0.05 3.61
C ILE A 197 5.55 0.75 4.72
N ALA A 198 4.23 0.64 4.87
CA ALA A 198 3.48 1.30 5.92
C ALA A 198 4.04 0.94 7.30
N LYS A 199 4.23 -0.35 7.59
CA LYS A 199 4.85 -0.83 8.83
C LYS A 199 6.23 -0.24 9.04
N SER A 200 7.09 -0.30 8.03
CA SER A 200 8.46 0.19 8.12
C SER A 200 8.52 1.70 8.42
N PHE A 201 7.63 2.49 7.83
CA PHE A 201 7.56 3.94 8.08
C PHE A 201 6.99 4.28 9.46
N VAL A 202 6.02 3.51 9.96
CA VAL A 202 5.52 3.66 11.32
C VAL A 202 6.64 3.36 12.33
N GLU A 203 7.30 2.21 12.19
CA GLU A 203 8.38 1.79 13.09
C GLU A 203 9.60 2.75 13.04
N ALA A 204 9.95 3.25 11.84
CA ALA A 204 11.03 4.24 11.70
C ALA A 204 10.74 5.55 12.44
N GLN A 205 9.46 5.92 12.62
CA GLN A 205 9.01 7.09 13.34
C GLN A 205 8.74 6.84 14.84
N GLY A 206 9.07 5.64 15.32
CA GLY A 206 8.93 5.25 16.73
C GLY A 206 7.56 4.69 17.11
N GLY A 207 6.65 4.56 16.13
CA GLY A 207 5.32 3.97 16.34
C GLY A 207 5.31 2.44 16.24
N THR A 208 4.13 1.87 16.44
CA THR A 208 3.87 0.43 16.25
C THR A 208 2.81 0.19 15.17
N PHE A 209 2.99 -0.87 14.38
CA PHE A 209 2.06 -1.28 13.34
C PHE A 209 1.63 -2.73 13.56
N ASN A 210 0.34 -2.95 13.77
CA ASN A 210 -0.23 -4.27 14.00
C ASN A 210 -1.38 -4.55 13.04
N ILE A 211 -1.58 -5.82 12.71
CA ILE A 211 -2.76 -6.30 11.97
C ILE A 211 -3.57 -7.20 12.89
N ALA A 212 -4.88 -7.02 12.89
CA ALA A 212 -5.82 -7.92 13.52
C ALA A 212 -6.85 -8.40 12.48
N ILE A 213 -7.20 -9.67 12.56
CA ILE A 213 -8.19 -10.32 11.69
C ILE A 213 -9.22 -10.98 12.60
N ASP A 214 -10.49 -10.70 12.30
CA ASP A 214 -11.63 -11.28 13.02
C ASP A 214 -12.67 -11.75 11.98
N GLY A 215 -12.62 -13.03 11.62
CA GLY A 215 -13.33 -13.54 10.45
C GLY A 215 -12.88 -12.83 9.18
N ASP A 216 -13.81 -12.12 8.51
CA ASP A 216 -13.53 -11.35 7.30
C ASP A 216 -13.20 -9.88 7.61
N LEU A 217 -13.19 -9.46 8.87
CA LEU A 217 -12.85 -8.11 9.29
C LEU A 217 -11.34 -7.97 9.41
N PHE A 218 -10.75 -7.18 8.50
CA PHE A 218 -9.36 -6.76 8.53
C PHE A 218 -9.22 -5.44 9.29
N LYS A 219 -8.19 -5.36 10.14
CA LYS A 219 -7.84 -4.13 10.88
C LYS A 219 -6.34 -3.89 10.77
N ALA A 220 -5.95 -2.70 10.29
CA ALA A 220 -4.59 -2.18 10.41
C ALA A 220 -4.58 -1.17 11.56
N ILE A 221 -3.73 -1.39 12.56
CA ILE A 221 -3.66 -0.63 13.81
C ILE A 221 -2.30 0.04 13.88
N ILE A 222 -2.29 1.36 13.95
CA ILE A 222 -1.09 2.20 14.06
C ILE A 222 -1.16 2.92 15.40
N THR A 223 -0.07 2.93 16.15
CA THR A 223 0.05 3.70 17.40
C THR A 223 1.33 4.54 17.36
N PHE A 224 1.20 5.82 17.66
CA PHE A 224 2.29 6.77 17.81
C PHE A 224 2.31 7.36 19.22
#